data_fc0a27b823cdea2a3ff3b86a4bef516e
#
_entry.id   fc0a27b823cdea2a3ff3b86a4bef516e
#
_cell.length_a   1.000
_cell.length_b   1.000
_cell.length_c   1.000
_cell.angle_alpha   90.00
_cell.angle_beta   90.00
_cell.angle_gamma   90.00
#
_symmetry.space_group_name_H-M   'P 1'
#
loop_
_entity.id
_entity.type
_entity.pdbx_description
1 polymer ?
#
loop_
_entity_poly.entity_id
_entity_poly.type
_entity_poly.pdbx_seq_one_letter_code
_entity_poly.pdbx_strand_id
1 'polypeptide(L)'
;MKPIPFSKLLVLSLILTVAATGCKKTPVKVTDMNGPRMGYNATSGENAITNASPADMIKPSAEAESSSRLNQGGIPSVGPDRFKNYIAHPEVLKAYSVYFDFDSSVIKSGERPKLTSVAEYLKGHPGEAVRIEGNCDERGTEEYNRSLGERRALASREVLVEQGIDSLMVETISYGKDRPVALGHDESAWRLNRRSDFVVLTPPAAP
;
A
#
# COMPACT_ATOMS: atom_id res chain seq x y z
N MET A 1 37.66 -36.47 -40.40
CA MET A 1 36.22 -36.50 -40.22
C MET A 1 35.85 -37.79 -39.50
N LYS A 2 35.49 -37.71 -38.19
CA LYS A 2 35.08 -38.88 -37.39
C LYS A 2 33.59 -38.72 -37.07
N PRO A 3 32.72 -39.69 -37.25
CA PRO A 3 31.31 -39.59 -36.96
C PRO A 3 31.03 -39.73 -35.45
N ILE A 4 30.11 -38.95 -34.99
CA ILE A 4 29.59 -38.95 -33.61
C ILE A 4 28.55 -40.06 -33.47
N PRO A 5 28.62 -40.96 -32.47
CA PRO A 5 27.63 -42.00 -32.26
C PRO A 5 26.36 -41.46 -31.60
N PHE A 6 25.22 -41.67 -32.24
CA PHE A 6 23.90 -41.50 -31.69
C PHE A 6 23.65 -42.50 -30.56
N SER A 7 23.64 -42.03 -29.31
CA SER A 7 23.23 -42.83 -28.16
C SER A 7 21.78 -42.55 -27.79
N LYS A 8 20.95 -43.49 -28.14
CA LYS A 8 19.72 -44.02 -27.56
C LYS A 8 18.90 -43.06 -26.65
N LEU A 9 17.87 -42.52 -27.27
CA LEU A 9 16.71 -41.91 -26.68
C LEU A 9 15.85 -43.02 -26.04
N LEU A 10 15.89 -43.14 -24.72
CA LEU A 10 15.02 -44.06 -23.98
C LEU A 10 13.87 -43.22 -23.40
N VAL A 11 12.75 -43.20 -24.12
CA VAL A 11 11.50 -42.56 -23.70
C VAL A 11 10.85 -43.47 -22.67
N LEU A 12 10.94 -43.12 -21.40
CA LEU A 12 10.18 -43.75 -20.34
C LEU A 12 8.86 -42.99 -20.13
N SER A 13 7.80 -43.53 -20.79
CA SER A 13 6.43 -43.05 -20.59
C SER A 13 5.93 -43.47 -19.22
N LEU A 14 5.92 -42.53 -18.25
CA LEU A 14 5.28 -42.72 -16.97
C LEU A 14 3.83 -42.21 -17.05
N ILE A 15 2.89 -43.12 -17.24
CA ILE A 15 1.45 -42.84 -17.16
C ILE A 15 1.09 -42.66 -15.70
N LEU A 16 0.91 -41.39 -15.27
CA LEU A 16 0.42 -41.03 -13.95
C LEU A 16 -1.11 -40.91 -13.98
N THR A 17 -1.82 -41.94 -13.51
CA THR A 17 -3.26 -41.93 -13.29
C THR A 17 -3.59 -41.03 -12.10
N VAL A 18 -4.11 -39.83 -12.37
CA VAL A 18 -4.63 -38.93 -11.34
C VAL A 18 -6.04 -39.40 -10.98
N ALA A 19 -6.18 -40.00 -9.79
CA ALA A 19 -7.47 -40.27 -9.18
C ALA A 19 -8.08 -38.92 -8.73
N ALA A 20 -9.16 -38.52 -9.37
CA ALA A 20 -9.96 -37.35 -9.00
C ALA A 20 -10.73 -37.66 -7.72
N THR A 21 -10.20 -37.29 -6.56
CA THR A 21 -10.97 -37.23 -5.30
C THR A 21 -11.77 -35.92 -5.32
N GLY A 22 -13.05 -36.05 -5.66
CA GLY A 22 -14.01 -34.96 -5.61
C GLY A 22 -14.25 -34.50 -4.16
N CYS A 23 -13.77 -33.31 -3.82
CA CYS A 23 -14.17 -32.64 -2.58
C CYS A 23 -15.64 -32.23 -2.68
N LYS A 24 -16.54 -32.91 -1.95
CA LYS A 24 -17.92 -32.47 -1.70
C LYS A 24 -17.87 -31.19 -0.90
N LYS A 25 -18.26 -30.06 -1.52
CA LYS A 25 -18.55 -28.81 -0.81
C LYS A 25 -19.81 -29.03 0.02
N THR A 26 -19.66 -29.05 1.35
CA THR A 26 -20.79 -28.97 2.28
C THR A 26 -21.38 -27.56 2.20
N PRO A 27 -22.71 -27.40 2.04
CA PRO A 27 -23.34 -26.10 2.09
C PRO A 27 -23.24 -25.56 3.52
N VAL A 28 -22.68 -24.35 3.66
CA VAL A 28 -22.69 -23.61 4.92
C VAL A 28 -24.13 -23.20 5.19
N LYS A 29 -24.74 -23.72 6.27
CA LYS A 29 -26.02 -23.25 6.77
C LYS A 29 -25.86 -21.80 7.20
N VAL A 30 -26.52 -20.88 6.50
CA VAL A 30 -26.72 -19.51 6.95
C VAL A 30 -27.57 -19.58 8.21
N THR A 31 -26.99 -19.27 9.35
CA THR A 31 -27.70 -19.18 10.63
C THR A 31 -28.61 -17.96 10.56
N ASP A 32 -29.93 -18.19 10.68
CA ASP A 32 -30.95 -17.16 10.83
C ASP A 32 -30.58 -16.27 12.02
N MET A 33 -30.27 -15.02 11.75
CA MET A 33 -30.13 -13.97 12.77
C MET A 33 -31.50 -13.42 13.12
N ASN A 34 -32.37 -14.26 13.69
CA ASN A 34 -33.58 -13.81 14.33
C ASN A 34 -33.40 -13.84 15.84
N GLY A 35 -32.54 -12.92 16.34
CA GLY A 35 -32.40 -12.65 17.77
C GLY A 35 -33.63 -11.93 18.30
N PRO A 36 -34.02 -12.15 19.57
CA PRO A 36 -35.22 -11.56 20.16
C PRO A 36 -35.10 -10.03 20.16
N ARG A 37 -36.08 -9.36 19.57
CA ARG A 37 -36.29 -7.91 19.67
C ARG A 37 -36.54 -7.57 21.12
N MET A 38 -35.59 -6.91 21.79
CA MET A 38 -35.87 -6.24 23.07
C MET A 38 -36.87 -5.13 22.81
N GLY A 39 -38.07 -5.30 23.43
CA GLY A 39 -39.12 -4.31 23.39
C GLY A 39 -38.69 -3.04 24.12
N TYR A 40 -38.70 -1.92 23.42
CA TYR A 40 -38.66 -0.61 24.05
C TYR A 40 -40.07 -0.35 24.63
N ASN A 41 -40.17 -0.36 25.94
CA ASN A 41 -41.33 0.19 26.65
C ASN A 41 -41.28 1.71 26.53
N ALA A 42 -42.16 2.26 25.70
CA ALA A 42 -42.46 3.67 25.71
C ALA A 42 -43.31 3.97 26.95
N THR A 43 -42.70 4.50 27.98
CA THR A 43 -43.47 5.11 29.10
C THR A 43 -43.71 6.57 28.73
N SER A 44 -44.94 6.88 28.52
CA SER A 44 -45.47 8.24 28.37
C SER A 44 -45.15 9.07 29.61
N GLY A 45 -44.43 10.17 29.42
CA GLY A 45 -44.23 11.21 30.37
C GLY A 45 -44.38 12.54 29.65
N GLU A 46 -45.61 13.08 29.67
CA GLU A 46 -45.87 14.48 29.34
C GLU A 46 -45.10 15.38 30.32
N ASN A 47 -44.30 16.30 29.83
CA ASN A 47 -44.06 17.57 30.53
C ASN A 47 -43.57 18.66 29.57
N ALA A 48 -44.48 19.60 29.40
CA ALA A 48 -44.32 21.06 29.34
C ALA A 48 -43.24 21.63 28.41
N ILE A 49 -43.75 22.17 27.33
CA ILE A 49 -43.09 23.19 26.49
C ILE A 49 -42.90 24.45 27.29
N THR A 50 -41.65 24.84 27.57
CA THR A 50 -41.32 26.21 27.88
C THR A 50 -40.45 26.79 26.80
N ASN A 51 -40.95 27.81 26.14
CA ASN A 51 -40.26 28.66 25.17
C ASN A 51 -39.06 29.34 25.82
N ALA A 52 -37.85 29.07 25.33
CA ALA A 52 -36.70 29.89 25.58
C ALA A 52 -36.14 30.38 24.25
N SER A 53 -36.02 31.69 24.16
CA SER A 53 -35.54 32.47 23.01
C SER A 53 -34.08 32.19 22.67
N PRO A 54 -33.66 32.23 21.37
CA PRO A 54 -32.28 31.99 20.98
C PRO A 54 -31.46 33.29 21.06
N ALA A 55 -30.95 33.58 22.23
CA ALA A 55 -29.93 34.62 22.40
C ALA A 55 -29.21 34.44 23.74
N ASP A 56 -28.34 33.46 23.85
CA ASP A 56 -27.25 33.54 24.81
C ASP A 56 -26.01 32.83 24.27
N MET A 57 -25.04 33.69 24.07
CA MET A 57 -23.73 33.47 23.52
C MET A 57 -22.94 32.40 24.28
N ILE A 58 -22.53 31.36 23.59
CA ILE A 58 -21.47 30.47 24.09
C ILE A 58 -20.15 31.19 23.86
N LYS A 59 -19.56 31.73 24.94
CA LYS A 59 -18.15 32.10 24.99
C LYS A 59 -17.31 30.82 24.80
N PRO A 60 -16.28 30.80 23.94
CA PRO A 60 -15.32 29.70 23.95
C PRO A 60 -14.46 29.82 25.24
N SER A 61 -14.66 28.93 26.16
CA SER A 61 -13.70 28.72 27.23
C SER A 61 -12.47 28.04 26.66
N ALA A 62 -11.36 28.74 26.75
CA ALA A 62 -10.03 28.20 26.49
C ALA A 62 -9.68 27.20 27.60
N GLU A 63 -9.93 25.89 27.33
CA GLU A 63 -9.36 24.74 28.07
C GLU A 63 -9.72 23.47 27.34
N ALA A 64 -8.99 23.18 26.27
CA ALA A 64 -8.98 21.88 25.60
C ALA A 64 -7.57 21.57 25.06
N GLU A 65 -6.56 21.86 25.82
CA GLU A 65 -5.23 21.27 25.66
C GLU A 65 -5.12 20.08 26.61
N SER A 66 -5.58 18.92 26.29
CA SER A 66 -5.16 17.66 26.91
C SER A 66 -6.01 16.46 26.48
N SER A 67 -6.03 16.09 25.23
CA SER A 67 -6.45 14.72 24.91
C SER A 67 -6.01 14.26 23.51
N SER A 68 -4.76 14.44 23.13
CA SER A 68 -4.20 13.77 21.97
C SER A 68 -3.00 12.89 22.33
N ARG A 69 -3.19 12.06 23.37
CA ARG A 69 -2.32 10.90 23.63
C ARG A 69 -3.11 9.62 23.37
N LEU A 70 -3.70 9.50 22.21
CA LEU A 70 -4.07 8.20 21.69
C LEU A 70 -2.81 7.59 21.06
N ASN A 71 -2.33 6.59 21.77
CA ASN A 71 -1.32 5.63 21.43
C ASN A 71 -1.41 5.23 19.94
N GLN A 72 -0.79 5.98 19.05
CA GLN A 72 -0.55 5.60 17.69
C GLN A 72 0.78 4.87 17.66
N GLY A 73 0.72 3.54 17.73
CA GLY A 73 1.79 2.67 17.26
C GLY A 73 1.95 2.75 15.75
N GLY A 74 1.78 3.95 15.20
CA GLY A 74 2.07 4.26 13.80
C GLY A 74 3.58 4.43 13.63
N ILE A 75 4.14 3.83 12.59
CA ILE A 75 5.51 4.07 12.14
C ILE A 75 5.68 5.59 11.98
N PRO A 76 6.68 6.23 12.63
CA PRO A 76 6.85 7.68 12.55
C PRO A 76 6.93 8.11 11.08
N SER A 77 6.03 8.99 10.68
CA SER A 77 6.14 9.66 9.39
C SER A 77 7.37 10.55 9.46
N VAL A 78 8.38 10.24 8.67
CA VAL A 78 9.57 11.09 8.56
C VAL A 78 9.13 12.37 7.84
N GLY A 79 9.22 13.52 8.50
CA GLY A 79 8.83 14.81 7.94
C GLY A 79 9.60 15.10 6.62
N PRO A 80 8.99 15.89 5.71
CA PRO A 80 9.47 16.09 4.33
C PRO A 80 10.86 16.77 4.24
N ASP A 81 11.40 17.30 5.33
CA ASP A 81 12.64 18.06 5.32
C ASP A 81 13.91 17.23 5.60
N ARG A 82 13.77 15.97 6.02
CA ARG A 82 14.93 15.17 6.44
C ARG A 82 15.93 14.92 5.32
N PHE A 83 15.46 14.72 4.11
CA PHE A 83 16.28 14.41 2.94
C PHE A 83 16.39 15.58 1.96
N LYS A 84 16.07 16.82 2.41
CA LYS A 84 16.06 18.00 1.54
C LYS A 84 17.39 18.26 0.82
N ASN A 85 18.50 17.94 1.47
CA ASN A 85 19.84 18.15 0.91
C ASN A 85 20.45 16.89 0.28
N TYR A 86 19.69 15.79 0.23
CA TYR A 86 20.16 14.55 -0.39
C TYR A 86 20.07 14.64 -1.91
N ILE A 87 20.99 13.97 -2.59
CA ILE A 87 21.02 13.88 -4.05
C ILE A 87 20.17 12.68 -4.45
N ALA A 88 19.21 12.90 -5.34
CA ALA A 88 18.29 11.87 -5.81
C ALA A 88 18.80 11.15 -7.06
N HIS A 89 18.78 9.82 -7.06
CA HIS A 89 19.24 8.95 -8.15
C HIS A 89 18.09 8.02 -8.62
N PRO A 90 17.16 8.52 -9.45
CA PRO A 90 16.00 7.74 -9.89
C PRO A 90 16.35 6.58 -10.84
N GLU A 91 17.53 6.62 -11.46
CA GLU A 91 18.00 5.61 -12.42
C GLU A 91 18.44 4.30 -11.77
N VAL A 92 18.91 4.35 -10.50
CA VAL A 92 19.54 3.21 -9.82
C VAL A 92 18.57 2.06 -9.59
N LEU A 93 17.37 2.36 -9.09
CA LEU A 93 16.34 1.37 -8.77
C LEU A 93 15.17 1.35 -9.76
N LYS A 94 15.30 2.01 -10.91
CA LYS A 94 14.23 2.14 -11.91
C LYS A 94 13.65 0.79 -12.38
N ALA A 95 14.48 -0.25 -12.45
CA ALA A 95 14.05 -1.58 -12.89
C ALA A 95 13.15 -2.30 -11.87
N TYR A 96 13.11 -1.82 -10.64
CA TYR A 96 12.39 -2.47 -9.53
C TYR A 96 11.04 -1.82 -9.21
N SER A 97 10.51 -0.96 -10.09
CA SER A 97 9.16 -0.39 -9.92
C SER A 97 8.12 -1.50 -9.67
N VAL A 98 7.29 -1.30 -8.66
CA VAL A 98 6.22 -2.23 -8.25
C VAL A 98 4.89 -1.79 -8.86
N TYR A 99 4.14 -2.72 -9.46
CA TYR A 99 2.89 -2.42 -10.15
C TYR A 99 1.67 -2.95 -9.41
N PHE A 100 0.59 -2.16 -9.45
CA PHE A 100 -0.65 -2.43 -8.74
C PHE A 100 -1.82 -2.68 -9.68
N ASP A 101 -2.82 -3.40 -9.17
CA ASP A 101 -4.09 -3.55 -9.85
C ASP A 101 -4.92 -2.25 -9.75
N PHE A 102 -6.00 -2.20 -10.55
CA PHE A 102 -6.89 -1.05 -10.51
C PHE A 102 -7.47 -0.87 -9.12
N ASP A 103 -7.49 0.36 -8.64
CA ASP A 103 -8.05 0.77 -7.35
C ASP A 103 -7.49 -0.02 -6.14
N SER A 104 -6.23 -0.48 -6.23
CA SER A 104 -5.59 -1.29 -5.21
C SER A 104 -4.23 -0.73 -4.80
N SER A 105 -3.90 -0.88 -3.53
CA SER A 105 -2.57 -0.67 -2.95
C SER A 105 -1.94 -1.99 -2.45
N VAL A 106 -2.58 -3.13 -2.72
CA VAL A 106 -2.08 -4.45 -2.32
C VAL A 106 -0.91 -4.85 -3.21
N ILE A 107 0.23 -5.20 -2.60
CA ILE A 107 1.41 -5.70 -3.31
C ILE A 107 1.18 -7.15 -3.72
N LYS A 108 1.19 -7.40 -5.03
CA LYS A 108 1.03 -8.75 -5.58
C LYS A 108 2.23 -9.62 -5.25
N SER A 109 2.01 -10.92 -5.10
CA SER A 109 3.08 -11.88 -4.79
C SER A 109 4.24 -11.85 -5.81
N GLY A 110 3.92 -11.64 -7.10
CA GLY A 110 4.93 -11.51 -8.17
C GLY A 110 5.76 -10.22 -8.12
N GLU A 111 5.31 -9.20 -7.38
CA GLU A 111 6.03 -7.94 -7.22
C GLU A 111 6.98 -7.94 -5.99
N ARG A 112 6.75 -8.83 -5.01
CA ARG A 112 7.58 -8.93 -3.80
C ARG A 112 9.07 -9.14 -4.04
N PRO A 113 9.52 -9.95 -5.03
CA PRO A 113 10.95 -10.11 -5.32
C PRO A 113 11.67 -8.80 -5.66
N LYS A 114 10.97 -7.84 -6.31
CA LYS A 114 11.54 -6.53 -6.61
C LYS A 114 11.84 -5.74 -5.33
N LEU A 115 10.93 -5.78 -4.35
CA LEU A 115 11.14 -5.17 -3.04
C LEU A 115 12.28 -5.83 -2.27
N THR A 116 12.46 -7.15 -2.43
CA THR A 116 13.61 -7.86 -1.86
C THR A 116 14.91 -7.33 -2.46
N SER A 117 14.98 -7.16 -3.79
CA SER A 117 16.16 -6.59 -4.44
C SER A 117 16.44 -5.14 -4.01
N VAL A 118 15.39 -4.32 -3.80
CA VAL A 118 15.53 -2.96 -3.25
C VAL A 118 16.10 -3.01 -1.82
N ALA A 119 15.60 -3.91 -0.97
CA ALA A 119 16.10 -4.06 0.39
C ALA A 119 17.54 -4.56 0.43
N GLU A 120 17.92 -5.49 -0.44
CA GLU A 120 19.29 -5.98 -0.58
C GLU A 120 20.25 -4.85 -1.01
N TYR A 121 19.82 -4.04 -1.98
CA TYR A 121 20.58 -2.86 -2.39
C TYR A 121 20.85 -1.92 -1.21
N LEU A 122 19.80 -1.53 -0.48
CA LEU A 122 19.91 -0.62 0.66
C LEU A 122 20.78 -1.17 1.80
N LYS A 123 20.70 -2.48 2.07
CA LYS A 123 21.59 -3.14 3.04
C LYS A 123 23.07 -3.11 2.63
N GLY A 124 23.34 -3.15 1.33
CA GLY A 124 24.68 -3.05 0.77
C GLY A 124 25.23 -1.61 0.75
N HIS A 125 24.37 -0.59 0.94
CA HIS A 125 24.75 0.82 0.86
C HIS A 125 24.32 1.58 2.14
N PRO A 126 25.00 1.33 3.27
CA PRO A 126 24.67 1.96 4.54
C PRO A 126 24.87 3.49 4.44
N GLY A 127 23.87 4.26 4.87
CA GLY A 127 23.85 5.72 4.78
C GLY A 127 23.05 6.28 3.61
N GLU A 128 22.71 5.46 2.62
CA GLU A 128 21.74 5.84 1.59
C GLU A 128 20.31 5.63 2.10
N ALA A 129 19.41 6.52 1.68
CA ALA A 129 17.99 6.42 1.93
C ALA A 129 17.22 6.13 0.63
N VAL A 130 15.95 5.79 0.74
CA VAL A 130 15.09 5.60 -0.42
C VAL A 130 13.83 6.45 -0.28
N ARG A 131 13.45 7.14 -1.35
CA ARG A 131 12.14 7.75 -1.53
C ARG A 131 11.28 6.83 -2.36
N ILE A 132 10.11 6.50 -1.87
CA ILE A 132 9.11 5.72 -2.57
C ILE A 132 8.07 6.66 -3.14
N GLU A 133 7.94 6.68 -4.45
CA GLU A 133 7.05 7.56 -5.19
C GLU A 133 5.80 6.79 -5.65
N GLY A 134 4.64 7.05 -5.02
CA GLY A 134 3.38 6.40 -5.35
C GLY A 134 2.64 7.12 -6.48
N ASN A 135 2.29 6.36 -7.53
CA ASN A 135 1.65 6.85 -8.73
C ASN A 135 0.36 6.10 -9.05
N CYS A 136 -0.56 6.77 -9.73
CA CYS A 136 -1.86 6.25 -10.16
C CYS A 136 -2.04 6.45 -11.66
N ASP A 137 -3.05 5.77 -12.21
CA ASP A 137 -3.54 6.10 -13.55
C ASP A 137 -4.41 7.37 -13.51
N GLU A 138 -4.82 7.87 -14.68
CA GLU A 138 -5.54 9.15 -14.82
C GLU A 138 -6.98 9.16 -14.28
N ARG A 139 -7.57 7.97 -14.05
CA ARG A 139 -8.98 7.84 -13.65
C ARG A 139 -9.21 8.27 -12.21
N GLY A 140 -10.34 8.93 -11.95
CA GLY A 140 -10.70 9.45 -10.63
C GLY A 140 -10.26 10.90 -10.38
N THR A 141 -10.58 11.40 -9.18
CA THR A 141 -10.21 12.75 -8.76
C THR A 141 -8.75 12.86 -8.37
N GLU A 142 -8.22 14.07 -8.31
CA GLU A 142 -6.84 14.31 -7.88
C GLU A 142 -6.63 13.87 -6.42
N GLU A 143 -7.54 14.27 -5.54
CA GLU A 143 -7.46 13.98 -4.10
C GLU A 143 -7.50 12.47 -3.84
N TYR A 144 -8.40 11.76 -4.54
CA TYR A 144 -8.48 10.31 -4.45
C TYR A 144 -7.17 9.64 -4.87
N ASN A 145 -6.63 10.04 -6.03
CA ASN A 145 -5.39 9.48 -6.55
C ASN A 145 -4.18 9.85 -5.68
N ARG A 146 -4.17 11.06 -5.09
CA ARG A 146 -3.14 11.45 -4.13
C ARG A 146 -3.15 10.52 -2.91
N SER A 147 -4.32 10.24 -2.36
CA SER A 147 -4.48 9.31 -1.24
C SER A 147 -4.17 7.86 -1.62
N LEU A 148 -4.55 7.40 -2.83
CA LEU A 148 -4.25 6.05 -3.30
C LEU A 148 -2.75 5.86 -3.56
N GLY A 149 -2.10 6.86 -4.16
CA GLY A 149 -0.65 6.87 -4.36
C GLY A 149 0.11 6.79 -3.03
N GLU A 150 -0.33 7.52 -2.01
CA GLU A 150 0.24 7.44 -0.67
C GLU A 150 0.10 6.04 -0.08
N ARG A 151 -1.09 5.42 -0.14
CA ARG A 151 -1.29 4.03 0.32
C ARG A 151 -0.38 3.03 -0.39
N ARG A 152 -0.10 3.21 -1.69
CA ARG A 152 0.83 2.37 -2.46
C ARG A 152 2.27 2.52 -1.98
N ALA A 153 2.71 3.76 -1.77
CA ALA A 153 4.03 4.05 -1.25
C ALA A 153 4.22 3.47 0.16
N LEU A 154 3.22 3.64 1.05
CA LEU A 154 3.23 3.08 2.40
C LEU A 154 3.26 1.54 2.39
N ALA A 155 2.46 0.88 1.56
CA ALA A 155 2.49 -0.58 1.44
C ALA A 155 3.87 -1.10 0.99
N SER A 156 4.54 -0.38 0.07
CA SER A 156 5.91 -0.72 -0.34
C SER A 156 6.91 -0.49 0.80
N ARG A 157 6.76 0.60 1.57
CA ARG A 157 7.58 0.90 2.74
C ARG A 157 7.46 -0.18 3.82
N GLU A 158 6.24 -0.63 4.11
CA GLU A 158 5.99 -1.69 5.10
C GLU A 158 6.78 -2.95 4.76
N VAL A 159 6.77 -3.39 3.51
CA VAL A 159 7.55 -4.57 3.08
C VAL A 159 9.05 -4.35 3.22
N LEU A 160 9.59 -3.16 2.94
CA LEU A 160 11.02 -2.88 3.16
C LEU A 160 11.38 -2.91 4.65
N VAL A 161 10.53 -2.37 5.51
CA VAL A 161 10.71 -2.38 6.97
C VAL A 161 10.62 -3.82 7.52
N GLU A 162 9.66 -4.64 7.05
CA GLU A 162 9.59 -6.07 7.36
C GLU A 162 10.88 -6.81 6.99
N GLN A 163 11.57 -6.38 5.94
CA GLN A 163 12.85 -6.93 5.52
C GLN A 163 14.06 -6.32 6.25
N GLY A 164 13.84 -5.49 7.26
CA GLY A 164 14.87 -4.94 8.14
C GLY A 164 15.51 -3.64 7.68
N ILE A 165 14.88 -2.90 6.75
CA ILE A 165 15.29 -1.54 6.43
C ILE A 165 14.78 -0.59 7.52
N ASP A 166 15.66 0.27 8.02
CA ASP A 166 15.27 1.29 9.00
C ASP A 166 14.19 2.21 8.42
N SER A 167 13.07 2.26 9.09
CA SER A 167 11.93 3.11 8.71
C SER A 167 12.28 4.59 8.57
N LEU A 168 13.34 5.05 9.25
CA LEU A 168 13.85 6.40 9.17
C LEU A 168 14.62 6.69 7.88
N MET A 169 15.05 5.67 7.15
CA MET A 169 15.73 5.76 5.86
C MET A 169 14.79 5.62 4.68
N VAL A 170 13.47 5.54 4.92
CA VAL A 170 12.45 5.40 3.88
C VAL A 170 11.51 6.59 3.93
N GLU A 171 11.53 7.41 2.88
CA GLU A 171 10.59 8.50 2.64
C GLU A 171 9.48 8.04 1.70
N THR A 172 8.26 8.50 1.90
CA THR A 172 7.14 8.27 0.97
C THR A 172 6.62 9.59 0.43
N ILE A 173 6.28 9.60 -0.86
CA ILE A 173 5.60 10.72 -1.51
C ILE A 173 4.57 10.20 -2.50
N SER A 174 3.44 10.85 -2.59
CA SER A 174 2.44 10.56 -3.62
C SER A 174 2.42 11.65 -4.68
N TYR A 175 2.51 11.23 -5.92
CA TYR A 175 2.25 12.08 -7.08
C TYR A 175 0.83 11.90 -7.63
N GLY A 176 0.04 10.97 -7.06
CA GLY A 176 -1.28 10.69 -7.60
C GLY A 176 -1.20 10.35 -9.08
N LYS A 177 -1.91 11.10 -9.94
CA LYS A 177 -1.92 10.94 -11.40
C LYS A 177 -1.00 11.90 -12.16
N ASP A 178 -0.22 12.73 -11.45
CA ASP A 178 0.52 13.86 -12.05
C ASP A 178 1.80 13.43 -12.80
N ARG A 179 2.29 12.20 -12.58
CA ARG A 179 3.52 11.69 -13.21
C ARG A 179 3.28 10.41 -14.02
N PRO A 180 2.51 10.47 -15.11
CA PRO A 180 2.33 9.32 -15.99
C PRO A 180 3.63 8.96 -16.73
N VAL A 181 3.92 7.66 -16.85
CA VAL A 181 5.00 7.14 -17.70
C VAL A 181 4.50 6.65 -19.05
N ALA A 182 3.18 6.43 -19.16
CA ALA A 182 2.50 6.09 -20.40
C ALA A 182 1.29 7.02 -20.58
N LEU A 183 1.21 7.68 -21.75
CA LEU A 183 0.22 8.72 -22.03
C LEU A 183 -1.05 8.19 -22.74
N GLY A 184 -1.17 6.86 -22.91
CA GLY A 184 -2.37 6.26 -23.51
C GLY A 184 -3.56 6.27 -22.54
N HIS A 185 -4.78 6.22 -23.09
CA HIS A 185 -6.05 6.19 -22.35
C HIS A 185 -6.67 4.79 -22.36
N ASP A 186 -5.85 3.77 -22.20
CA ASP A 186 -6.24 2.36 -22.20
C ASP A 186 -5.54 1.57 -21.09
N GLU A 187 -5.94 0.32 -20.88
CA GLU A 187 -5.39 -0.51 -19.82
C GLU A 187 -3.90 -0.80 -20.02
N SER A 188 -3.38 -0.75 -21.24
CA SER A 188 -1.95 -0.95 -21.52
C SER A 188 -1.11 0.18 -20.95
N ALA A 189 -1.58 1.42 -21.00
CA ALA A 189 -0.96 2.59 -20.39
C ALA A 189 -1.26 2.66 -18.90
N TRP A 190 -2.53 2.49 -18.49
CA TRP A 190 -2.94 2.61 -17.10
C TRP A 190 -2.20 1.64 -16.18
N ARG A 191 -2.00 0.39 -16.58
CA ARG A 191 -1.24 -0.59 -15.80
C ARG A 191 0.21 -0.18 -15.53
N LEU A 192 0.83 0.62 -16.42
CA LEU A 192 2.19 1.14 -16.25
C LEU A 192 2.20 2.35 -15.31
N ASN A 193 1.11 3.11 -15.28
CA ASN A 193 0.99 4.29 -14.42
C ASN A 193 0.67 3.92 -12.97
N ARG A 194 0.00 2.79 -12.72
CA ARG A 194 -0.29 2.28 -11.36
C ARG A 194 0.96 1.63 -10.76
N ARG A 195 1.87 2.45 -10.22
CA ARG A 195 3.16 1.94 -9.75
C ARG A 195 3.68 2.68 -8.52
N SER A 196 4.62 2.06 -7.82
CA SER A 196 5.55 2.72 -6.90
C SER A 196 6.95 2.66 -7.48
N ASP A 197 7.59 3.81 -7.60
CA ASP A 197 8.99 3.93 -8.02
C ASP A 197 9.89 4.11 -6.79
N PHE A 198 11.16 3.70 -6.90
CA PHE A 198 12.15 3.80 -5.85
C PHE A 198 13.30 4.69 -6.31
N VAL A 199 13.54 5.76 -5.57
CA VAL A 199 14.59 6.74 -5.84
C VAL A 199 15.62 6.67 -4.71
N VAL A 200 16.84 6.31 -5.03
CA VAL A 200 17.95 6.33 -4.06
C VAL A 200 18.29 7.78 -3.71
N LEU A 201 18.48 8.04 -2.44
CA LEU A 201 18.88 9.33 -1.89
C LEU A 201 20.23 9.19 -1.22
N THR A 202 21.26 9.88 -1.74
CA THR A 202 22.60 9.88 -1.14
C THR A 202 22.84 11.16 -0.35
N PRO A 203 23.49 11.10 0.82
CA PRO A 203 23.84 12.31 1.54
C PRO A 203 24.78 13.17 0.70
N PRO A 204 24.77 14.51 0.87
CA PRO A 204 25.74 15.37 0.22
C PRO A 204 27.16 14.98 0.66
N ALA A 205 28.13 15.14 -0.25
CA ALA A 205 29.53 14.94 0.09
C ALA A 205 29.89 15.79 1.32
N ALA A 206 30.60 15.21 2.27
CA ALA A 206 31.12 15.97 3.39
C ALA A 206 32.04 17.07 2.86
N PRO A 207 32.00 18.31 3.42
CA PRO A 207 32.83 19.42 2.99
C PRO A 207 34.35 19.17 3.26
#